data_be2a78cdb3f3764eb3fcf8d3121cebe4
#
_entry.id   be2a78cdb3f3764eb3fcf8d3121cebe4
#
_cell.length_a   1.000
_cell.length_b   1.000
_cell.length_c   1.000
_cell.angle_alpha   90.00
_cell.angle_beta   90.00
_cell.angle_gamma   90.00
#
_symmetry.space_group_name_H-M   'P 1'
#
loop_
_entity.id
_entity.type
_entity.pdbx_description
1 polymer ?
#
loop_
_entity_poly.entity_id
_entity_poly.type
_entity_poly.pdbx_seq_one_letter_code
_entity_poly.pdbx_strand_id
1 'polypeptide(L)'
;MSLPTQRILVPVRGGDLAVFQYGDGSGEPVLLIHGVTSSNRAFQLFADALIARGKAPFAVDLRGRGDSNSLPAPFGMKQHAEDMAAVIDHFGWNKPDVIGHSMGAFVAAAVAGLHAEKIGEVVFADGGIPLPMPPGMTVEQIMPFVLGPAMTRLAMEFENKEAYRNYWKPQPAFVKGWSPVLDEYVDYDLRGTKAATNPQAVEEDSRDLFGDDLIVKSLQGLKKKSIFIKAERGLQNEEGGLYPMTVLDMVLPSYPMLQLEFLADCNHYDMFLEATGAEKVAHIIYGDK
;
A
#
# COMPACT_ATOMS: atom_id res chain seq x y z
N MET A 1 -0.97 -15.04 -12.62
CA MET A 1 -0.95 -13.55 -12.62
C MET A 1 -2.20 -13.07 -13.35
N SER A 2 -3.12 -12.48 -12.63
CA SER A 2 -4.32 -11.89 -13.20
C SER A 2 -4.18 -10.38 -13.33
N LEU A 3 -4.53 -9.84 -14.49
CA LEU A 3 -4.79 -8.42 -14.65
C LEU A 3 -6.21 -8.11 -14.15
N PRO A 4 -6.51 -6.87 -13.75
CA PRO A 4 -7.88 -6.49 -13.41
C PRO A 4 -8.83 -6.78 -14.56
N THR A 5 -9.99 -7.31 -14.22
CA THR A 5 -11.06 -7.64 -15.18
C THR A 5 -11.92 -6.43 -15.51
N GLN A 6 -12.01 -5.49 -14.56
CA GLN A 6 -12.78 -4.26 -14.72
C GLN A 6 -12.11 -3.09 -14.01
N ARG A 7 -12.20 -1.91 -14.65
CA ARG A 7 -11.91 -0.60 -14.07
C ARG A 7 -13.21 0.12 -13.82
N ILE A 8 -13.40 0.58 -12.59
CA ILE A 8 -14.61 1.27 -12.13
C ILE A 8 -14.19 2.67 -11.65
N LEU A 9 -14.93 3.68 -12.01
CA LEU A 9 -14.72 5.06 -11.57
C LEU A 9 -15.72 5.36 -10.44
N VAL A 10 -15.19 5.73 -9.28
CA VAL A 10 -15.97 6.04 -8.09
C VAL A 10 -15.91 7.54 -7.82
N PRO A 11 -17.05 8.25 -7.78
CA PRO A 11 -17.09 9.66 -7.47
C PRO A 11 -16.51 9.95 -6.08
N VAL A 12 -15.52 10.83 -6.01
CA VAL A 12 -14.88 11.31 -4.78
C VAL A 12 -14.73 12.82 -4.84
N ARG A 13 -14.20 13.43 -3.79
CA ARG A 13 -13.93 14.86 -3.80
C ARG A 13 -12.97 15.24 -4.94
N GLY A 14 -13.46 16.08 -5.86
CA GLY A 14 -12.65 16.64 -6.95
C GLY A 14 -12.58 15.80 -8.22
N GLY A 15 -13.31 14.71 -8.32
CA GLY A 15 -13.37 13.87 -9.53
C GLY A 15 -13.67 12.41 -9.24
N ASP A 16 -13.11 11.50 -10.03
CA ASP A 16 -13.35 10.07 -9.93
C ASP A 16 -12.08 9.32 -9.53
N LEU A 17 -12.19 8.46 -8.52
CA LEU A 17 -11.14 7.52 -8.11
C LEU A 17 -11.25 6.23 -8.92
N ALA A 18 -10.13 5.75 -9.44
CA ALA A 18 -10.08 4.49 -10.17
C ALA A 18 -9.97 3.30 -9.21
N VAL A 19 -10.90 2.38 -9.32
CA VAL A 19 -10.97 1.11 -8.60
C VAL A 19 -10.89 -0.03 -9.59
N PHE A 20 -10.12 -1.06 -9.28
CA PHE A 20 -9.85 -2.18 -10.16
C PHE A 20 -10.31 -3.48 -9.52
N GLN A 21 -11.29 -4.12 -10.14
CA GLN A 21 -11.76 -5.45 -9.77
C GLN A 21 -10.84 -6.50 -10.36
N TYR A 22 -10.45 -7.49 -9.55
CA TYR A 22 -9.77 -8.70 -9.98
C TYR A 22 -10.72 -9.89 -9.90
N GLY A 23 -10.64 -10.79 -10.87
CA GLY A 23 -11.60 -11.89 -11.00
C GLY A 23 -12.98 -11.43 -11.45
N ASP A 24 -14.00 -12.21 -11.15
CA ASP A 24 -15.41 -11.95 -11.56
C ASP A 24 -16.20 -11.12 -10.52
N GLY A 25 -15.57 -10.75 -9.41
CA GLY A 25 -16.20 -10.01 -8.31
C GLY A 25 -17.07 -10.86 -7.40
N SER A 26 -17.09 -12.18 -7.59
CA SER A 26 -17.77 -13.09 -6.67
C SER A 26 -16.96 -13.31 -5.39
N GLY A 27 -17.65 -13.46 -4.26
CA GLY A 27 -17.03 -13.66 -2.94
C GLY A 27 -17.13 -12.44 -2.02
N GLU A 28 -16.48 -12.52 -0.88
CA GLU A 28 -16.45 -11.44 0.09
C GLU A 28 -15.48 -10.34 -0.37
N PRO A 29 -15.91 -9.07 -0.41
CA PRO A 29 -15.08 -7.98 -0.92
C PRO A 29 -13.88 -7.70 -0.01
N VAL A 30 -12.72 -7.50 -0.64
CA VAL A 30 -11.48 -7.07 0.03
C VAL A 30 -10.95 -5.83 -0.68
N LEU A 31 -10.81 -4.74 0.08
CA LEU A 31 -10.27 -3.47 -0.41
C LEU A 31 -8.75 -3.46 -0.21
N LEU A 32 -8.01 -3.32 -1.32
CA LEU A 32 -6.56 -3.32 -1.36
C LEU A 32 -6.01 -1.91 -1.61
N ILE A 33 -5.12 -1.45 -0.72
CA ILE A 33 -4.60 -0.08 -0.72
C ILE A 33 -3.07 -0.11 -0.81
N HIS A 34 -2.52 0.45 -1.87
CA HIS A 34 -1.10 0.39 -2.22
C HIS A 34 -0.23 1.44 -1.53
N GLY A 35 1.11 1.31 -1.67
CA GLY A 35 2.13 2.20 -1.11
C GLY A 35 2.29 3.54 -1.83
N VAL A 36 3.20 4.37 -1.33
CA VAL A 36 3.36 5.80 -1.65
C VAL A 36 3.60 6.12 -3.13
N THR A 37 4.39 5.32 -3.85
CA THR A 37 4.66 5.48 -5.29
C THR A 37 4.30 4.24 -6.08
N SER A 38 3.23 3.57 -5.67
CA SER A 38 2.74 2.33 -6.23
C SER A 38 1.39 2.52 -6.95
N SER A 39 0.73 1.43 -7.28
CA SER A 39 -0.57 1.39 -7.94
C SER A 39 -1.31 0.09 -7.63
N ASN A 40 -2.54 -0.06 -8.14
CA ASN A 40 -3.28 -1.31 -8.09
C ASN A 40 -2.48 -2.51 -8.59
N ARG A 41 -1.52 -2.30 -9.50
CA ARG A 41 -0.69 -3.36 -10.09
C ARG A 41 0.24 -4.06 -9.09
N ALA A 42 0.43 -3.53 -7.90
CA ALA A 42 1.16 -4.23 -6.85
C ALA A 42 0.47 -5.53 -6.39
N PHE A 43 -0.84 -5.64 -6.59
CA PHE A 43 -1.65 -6.72 -6.00
C PHE A 43 -2.01 -7.87 -6.97
N GLN A 44 -1.43 -7.95 -8.16
CA GLN A 44 -1.77 -8.93 -9.18
C GLN A 44 -1.68 -10.38 -8.67
N LEU A 45 -0.57 -10.75 -8.03
CA LEU A 45 -0.36 -12.08 -7.48
C LEU A 45 -1.18 -12.32 -6.22
N PHE A 46 -1.31 -11.30 -5.39
CA PHE A 46 -2.09 -11.38 -4.17
C PHE A 46 -3.59 -11.53 -4.46
N ALA A 47 -4.08 -10.84 -5.50
CA ALA A 47 -5.45 -11.01 -5.96
C ALA A 47 -5.75 -12.47 -6.37
N ASP A 48 -4.82 -13.12 -7.10
CA ASP A 48 -4.96 -14.55 -7.43
C ASP A 48 -5.08 -15.42 -6.17
N ALA A 49 -4.23 -15.13 -5.16
CA ALA A 49 -4.24 -15.87 -3.89
C ALA A 49 -5.53 -15.63 -3.09
N LEU A 50 -6.10 -14.43 -3.14
CA LEU A 50 -7.38 -14.08 -2.51
C LEU A 50 -8.56 -14.75 -3.21
N ILE A 51 -8.60 -14.70 -4.55
CA ILE A 51 -9.65 -15.36 -5.35
C ILE A 51 -9.69 -16.85 -5.06
N ALA A 52 -8.52 -17.49 -4.95
CA ALA A 52 -8.42 -18.91 -4.61
C ALA A 52 -8.99 -19.25 -3.21
N ARG A 53 -9.18 -18.24 -2.35
CA ARG A 53 -9.79 -18.32 -1.02
C ARG A 53 -11.24 -17.81 -0.98
N GLY A 54 -11.88 -17.64 -2.14
CA GLY A 54 -13.27 -17.19 -2.24
C GLY A 54 -13.48 -15.71 -1.95
N LYS A 55 -12.42 -14.89 -2.02
CA LYS A 55 -12.50 -13.45 -1.82
C LYS A 55 -12.65 -12.72 -3.17
N ALA A 56 -13.25 -11.53 -3.13
CA ALA A 56 -13.38 -10.63 -4.26
C ALA A 56 -12.45 -9.41 -4.06
N PRO A 57 -11.22 -9.43 -4.60
CA PRO A 57 -10.27 -8.33 -4.42
C PRO A 57 -10.57 -7.14 -5.34
N PHE A 58 -10.58 -5.96 -4.73
CA PHE A 58 -10.68 -4.66 -5.38
C PHE A 58 -9.51 -3.78 -4.96
N ALA A 59 -8.68 -3.38 -5.90
CA ALA A 59 -7.53 -2.52 -5.63
C ALA A 59 -7.79 -1.11 -6.14
N VAL A 60 -7.48 -0.10 -5.36
CA VAL A 60 -7.60 1.29 -5.77
C VAL A 60 -6.30 1.80 -6.40
N ASP A 61 -6.39 2.81 -7.25
CA ASP A 61 -5.29 3.75 -7.43
C ASP A 61 -5.57 4.94 -6.52
N LEU A 62 -4.72 5.17 -5.55
CA LEU A 62 -4.89 6.28 -4.62
C LEU A 62 -4.82 7.62 -5.35
N ARG A 63 -5.48 8.64 -4.82
CA ARG A 63 -5.41 10.03 -5.27
C ARG A 63 -3.97 10.45 -5.56
N GLY A 64 -3.70 10.98 -6.76
CA GLY A 64 -2.37 11.34 -7.22
C GLY A 64 -1.51 10.18 -7.76
N ARG A 65 -2.07 8.97 -7.95
CA ARG A 65 -1.37 7.78 -8.48
C ARG A 65 -2.16 7.10 -9.59
N GLY A 66 -1.46 6.39 -10.44
CA GLY A 66 -2.03 5.57 -11.50
C GLY A 66 -3.10 6.30 -12.32
N ASP A 67 -4.27 5.71 -12.47
CA ASP A 67 -5.43 6.30 -13.18
C ASP A 67 -6.19 7.35 -12.34
N SER A 68 -5.82 7.55 -11.08
CA SER A 68 -6.30 8.62 -10.20
C SER A 68 -5.30 9.78 -10.05
N ASN A 69 -4.27 9.86 -10.91
CA ASN A 69 -3.19 10.83 -10.80
C ASN A 69 -3.64 12.29 -10.97
N SER A 70 -4.75 12.53 -11.65
CA SER A 70 -5.33 13.86 -11.89
C SER A 70 -6.20 14.38 -10.75
N LEU A 71 -6.52 13.56 -9.75
CA LEU A 71 -7.29 14.02 -8.60
C LEU A 71 -6.51 15.09 -7.82
N PRO A 72 -7.14 16.25 -7.54
CA PRO A 72 -6.46 17.37 -6.91
C PRO A 72 -6.30 17.17 -5.40
N ALA A 73 -5.48 18.03 -4.78
CA ALA A 73 -5.45 18.19 -3.33
C ALA A 73 -6.84 18.45 -2.74
N PRO A 74 -7.06 18.19 -1.43
CA PRO A 74 -6.04 17.82 -0.45
C PRO A 74 -5.60 16.38 -0.61
N PHE A 75 -4.34 16.12 -0.21
CA PHE A 75 -3.77 14.80 -0.02
C PHE A 75 -3.74 14.46 1.49
N GLY A 76 -2.98 13.46 1.89
CA GLY A 76 -2.84 13.02 3.28
C GLY A 76 -3.80 11.89 3.68
N MET A 77 -3.48 11.22 4.79
CA MET A 77 -4.16 10.00 5.22
C MET A 77 -5.65 10.21 5.48
N LYS A 78 -6.03 11.37 5.98
CA LYS A 78 -7.44 11.72 6.20
C LYS A 78 -8.24 11.73 4.89
N GLN A 79 -7.73 12.41 3.84
CA GLN A 79 -8.43 12.48 2.57
C GLN A 79 -8.50 11.11 1.90
N HIS A 80 -7.44 10.32 1.96
CA HIS A 80 -7.46 8.95 1.45
C HIS A 80 -8.50 8.10 2.18
N ALA A 81 -8.65 8.25 3.51
CA ALA A 81 -9.67 7.52 4.27
C ALA A 81 -11.10 7.90 3.83
N GLU A 82 -11.37 9.19 3.56
CA GLU A 82 -12.65 9.64 3.02
C GLU A 82 -12.91 9.05 1.61
N ASP A 83 -11.88 9.00 0.77
CA ASP A 83 -11.98 8.37 -0.55
C ASP A 83 -12.28 6.86 -0.44
N MET A 84 -11.67 6.15 0.50
CA MET A 84 -11.97 4.71 0.75
C MET A 84 -13.39 4.52 1.28
N ALA A 85 -13.86 5.37 2.17
CA ALA A 85 -15.25 5.34 2.65
C ALA A 85 -16.25 5.54 1.49
N ALA A 86 -15.95 6.46 0.57
CA ALA A 86 -16.76 6.66 -0.64
C ALA A 86 -16.76 5.44 -1.56
N VAL A 87 -15.62 4.73 -1.70
CA VAL A 87 -15.55 3.47 -2.43
C VAL A 87 -16.46 2.41 -1.80
N ILE A 88 -16.38 2.21 -0.49
CA ILE A 88 -17.21 1.24 0.24
C ILE A 88 -18.71 1.56 0.05
N ASP A 89 -19.09 2.84 0.18
CA ASP A 89 -20.47 3.29 0.00
C ASP A 89 -20.96 3.11 -1.45
N HIS A 90 -20.10 3.39 -2.45
CA HIS A 90 -20.44 3.27 -3.86
C HIS A 90 -20.80 1.83 -4.24
N PHE A 91 -20.06 0.86 -3.73
CA PHE A 91 -20.34 -0.57 -3.97
C PHE A 91 -21.42 -1.13 -3.03
N GLY A 92 -21.83 -0.41 -2.00
CA GLY A 92 -22.77 -0.89 -0.99
C GLY A 92 -22.25 -2.10 -0.21
N TRP A 93 -20.93 -2.21 -0.05
CA TRP A 93 -20.33 -3.34 0.67
C TRP A 93 -20.68 -3.33 2.16
N ASN A 94 -21.00 -4.48 2.66
CA ASN A 94 -21.23 -4.69 4.09
C ASN A 94 -19.92 -5.11 4.76
N LYS A 95 -19.16 -4.13 5.25
CA LYS A 95 -17.91 -4.32 6.00
C LYS A 95 -16.86 -5.16 5.27
N PRO A 96 -16.36 -4.69 4.11
CA PRO A 96 -15.24 -5.34 3.44
C PRO A 96 -14.01 -5.38 4.33
N ASP A 97 -13.18 -6.41 4.18
CA ASP A 97 -11.85 -6.40 4.76
C ASP A 97 -10.99 -5.34 4.05
N VAL A 98 -10.11 -4.69 4.81
CA VAL A 98 -9.22 -3.63 4.30
C VAL A 98 -7.78 -4.05 4.52
N ILE A 99 -7.02 -4.16 3.44
CA ILE A 99 -5.60 -4.55 3.48
C ILE A 99 -4.79 -3.42 2.86
N GLY A 100 -3.97 -2.78 3.70
CA GLY A 100 -3.07 -1.73 3.26
C GLY A 100 -1.61 -2.18 3.25
N HIS A 101 -0.88 -1.82 2.21
CA HIS A 101 0.56 -2.06 2.08
C HIS A 101 1.35 -0.76 2.18
N SER A 102 2.42 -0.74 2.98
CA SER A 102 3.28 0.44 3.11
C SER A 102 2.45 1.69 3.53
N MET A 103 2.50 2.78 2.79
CA MET A 103 1.63 3.94 3.01
C MET A 103 0.13 3.56 3.01
N GLY A 104 -0.28 2.59 2.19
CA GLY A 104 -1.67 2.10 2.20
C GLY A 104 -2.12 1.53 3.55
N ALA A 105 -1.20 1.05 4.37
CA ALA A 105 -1.50 0.62 5.74
C ALA A 105 -1.78 1.81 6.68
N PHE A 106 -1.16 2.97 6.45
CA PHE A 106 -1.53 4.22 7.15
C PHE A 106 -2.92 4.70 6.72
N VAL A 107 -3.24 4.59 5.43
CA VAL A 107 -4.60 4.85 4.95
C VAL A 107 -5.59 3.89 5.64
N ALA A 108 -5.28 2.59 5.71
CA ALA A 108 -6.13 1.61 6.41
C ALA A 108 -6.30 1.94 7.90
N ALA A 109 -5.24 2.44 8.58
CA ALA A 109 -5.33 2.91 9.96
C ALA A 109 -6.28 4.13 10.07
N ALA A 110 -6.17 5.10 9.16
CA ALA A 110 -7.07 6.26 9.13
C ALA A 110 -8.53 5.84 8.87
N VAL A 111 -8.77 4.88 7.95
CA VAL A 111 -10.11 4.31 7.72
C VAL A 111 -10.64 3.64 9.00
N ALA A 112 -9.81 2.84 9.68
CA ALA A 112 -10.21 2.19 10.93
C ALA A 112 -10.51 3.18 12.07
N GLY A 113 -9.86 4.34 12.06
CA GLY A 113 -10.13 5.40 13.05
C GLY A 113 -11.37 6.23 12.75
N LEU A 114 -11.61 6.56 11.47
CA LEU A 114 -12.67 7.48 11.06
C LEU A 114 -13.97 6.77 10.66
N HIS A 115 -13.87 5.53 10.14
CA HIS A 115 -14.98 4.80 9.52
C HIS A 115 -15.03 3.32 9.98
N ALA A 116 -14.71 3.06 11.26
CA ALA A 116 -14.66 1.70 11.82
C ALA A 116 -15.95 0.89 11.61
N GLU A 117 -17.09 1.55 11.56
CA GLU A 117 -18.41 0.92 11.36
C GLU A 117 -18.61 0.39 9.93
N LYS A 118 -17.84 0.90 8.95
CA LYS A 118 -17.95 0.52 7.54
C LYS A 118 -17.09 -0.67 7.15
N ILE A 119 -16.12 -1.09 7.99
CA ILE A 119 -15.10 -2.07 7.61
C ILE A 119 -15.15 -3.35 8.45
N GLY A 120 -14.65 -4.44 7.88
CA GLY A 120 -14.44 -5.73 8.50
C GLY A 120 -13.10 -5.82 9.24
N GLU A 121 -12.28 -6.78 8.84
CA GLU A 121 -10.92 -6.92 9.37
C GLU A 121 -9.98 -5.91 8.70
N VAL A 122 -8.94 -5.48 9.44
CA VAL A 122 -7.92 -4.57 8.92
C VAL A 122 -6.56 -5.22 9.04
N VAL A 123 -5.80 -5.17 7.95
CA VAL A 123 -4.45 -5.71 7.88
C VAL A 123 -3.47 -4.60 7.48
N PHE A 124 -2.41 -4.52 8.25
CA PHE A 124 -1.32 -3.57 8.08
C PHE A 124 -0.08 -4.31 7.54
N ALA A 125 0.12 -4.29 6.23
CA ALA A 125 1.23 -4.98 5.59
C ALA A 125 2.43 -4.04 5.44
N ASP A 126 3.44 -4.25 6.26
CA ASP A 126 4.72 -3.52 6.33
C ASP A 126 4.57 -2.00 6.28
N GLY A 127 3.62 -1.50 7.12
CA GLY A 127 3.26 -0.09 7.22
C GLY A 127 2.19 0.15 8.28
N GLY A 128 1.75 1.42 8.43
CA GLY A 128 0.62 1.78 9.30
C GLY A 128 1.02 2.16 10.73
N ILE A 129 2.14 1.69 11.24
CA ILE A 129 2.74 2.20 12.50
C ILE A 129 3.63 3.39 12.14
N PRO A 130 3.61 4.50 12.89
CA PRO A 130 4.50 5.64 12.63
C PRO A 130 5.95 5.20 12.41
N LEU A 131 6.54 5.70 11.32
CA LEU A 131 7.94 5.37 10.98
C LEU A 131 8.90 5.91 12.05
N PRO A 132 9.94 5.15 12.40
CA PRO A 132 10.92 5.60 13.37
C PRO A 132 11.67 6.82 12.87
N MET A 133 11.79 7.85 13.69
CA MET A 133 12.61 9.01 13.42
C MET A 133 13.90 8.95 14.24
N PRO A 134 15.07 9.29 13.64
CA PRO A 134 16.30 9.46 14.40
C PRO A 134 16.12 10.56 15.47
N PRO A 135 16.68 10.38 16.67
CA PRO A 135 16.58 11.38 17.72
C PRO A 135 17.05 12.77 17.28
N GLY A 136 16.23 13.79 17.53
CA GLY A 136 16.56 15.18 17.22
C GLY A 136 16.37 15.62 15.77
N MET A 137 15.89 14.74 14.88
CA MET A 137 15.52 15.12 13.53
C MET A 137 14.04 15.53 13.46
N THR A 138 13.73 16.45 12.56
CA THR A 138 12.34 16.79 12.18
C THR A 138 11.92 16.01 10.94
N VAL A 139 10.61 16.00 10.66
CA VAL A 139 10.07 15.39 9.44
C VAL A 139 10.69 16.02 8.19
N GLU A 140 10.84 17.33 8.14
CA GLU A 140 11.46 18.06 7.02
C GLU A 140 12.92 17.67 6.78
N GLN A 141 13.63 17.32 7.85
CA GLN A 141 15.02 16.87 7.75
C GLN A 141 15.17 15.43 7.26
N ILE A 142 14.23 14.55 7.62
CA ILE A 142 14.30 13.12 7.21
C ILE A 142 13.70 12.87 5.83
N MET A 143 12.71 13.65 5.41
CA MET A 143 12.00 13.48 4.14
C MET A 143 12.93 13.34 2.91
N PRO A 144 13.98 14.15 2.73
CA PRO A 144 14.90 13.98 1.60
C PRO A 144 15.63 12.63 1.57
N PHE A 145 15.87 12.03 2.74
CA PHE A 145 16.52 10.71 2.81
C PHE A 145 15.54 9.58 2.48
N VAL A 146 14.31 9.69 2.94
CA VAL A 146 13.27 8.68 2.73
C VAL A 146 12.70 8.73 1.31
N LEU A 147 12.42 9.93 0.80
CA LEU A 147 11.79 10.15 -0.50
C LEU A 147 12.76 10.44 -1.63
N GLY A 148 14.01 10.81 -1.34
CA GLY A 148 14.98 11.26 -2.33
C GLY A 148 15.07 10.38 -3.58
N PRO A 149 15.25 9.07 -3.45
CA PRO A 149 15.27 8.16 -4.61
C PRO A 149 13.95 8.17 -5.40
N ALA A 150 12.81 8.19 -4.73
CA ALA A 150 11.50 8.25 -5.38
C ALA A 150 11.30 9.59 -6.11
N MET A 151 11.59 10.72 -5.44
CA MET A 151 11.47 12.05 -6.03
C MET A 151 12.41 12.23 -7.22
N THR A 152 13.63 11.68 -7.15
CA THR A 152 14.57 11.67 -8.28
C THR A 152 13.96 10.95 -9.47
N ARG A 153 13.40 9.74 -9.28
CA ARG A 153 12.71 8.99 -10.34
C ARG A 153 11.53 9.76 -10.93
N LEU A 154 10.71 10.37 -10.10
CA LEU A 154 9.54 11.14 -10.54
C LEU A 154 9.91 12.40 -11.37
N ALA A 155 11.11 12.93 -11.17
CA ALA A 155 11.63 14.04 -11.96
C ALA A 155 12.29 13.62 -13.28
N MET A 156 12.59 12.32 -13.48
CA MET A 156 13.22 11.80 -14.69
C MET A 156 12.24 11.67 -15.84
N GLU A 157 12.80 11.73 -17.06
CA GLU A 157 12.11 11.35 -18.30
C GLU A 157 12.76 10.07 -18.86
N PHE A 158 11.92 9.17 -19.35
CA PHE A 158 12.33 7.89 -19.91
C PHE A 158 11.90 7.83 -21.37
N GLU A 159 12.81 7.43 -22.25
CA GLU A 159 12.55 7.38 -23.68
C GLU A 159 11.37 6.45 -24.04
N ASN A 160 11.28 5.33 -23.34
CA ASN A 160 10.25 4.31 -23.53
C ASN A 160 10.14 3.39 -22.31
N LYS A 161 9.21 2.42 -22.35
CA LYS A 161 9.01 1.42 -21.29
C LYS A 161 10.27 0.60 -21.00
N GLU A 162 11.05 0.24 -22.01
CA GLU A 162 12.28 -0.54 -21.81
C GLU A 162 13.32 0.26 -21.02
N ALA A 163 13.50 1.54 -21.32
CA ALA A 163 14.37 2.42 -20.54
C ALA A 163 13.89 2.53 -19.09
N TYR A 164 12.57 2.59 -18.86
CA TYR A 164 12.01 2.63 -17.53
C TYR A 164 12.20 1.30 -16.76
N ARG A 165 11.96 0.17 -17.42
CA ARG A 165 12.26 -1.16 -16.83
C ARG A 165 13.75 -1.31 -16.49
N ASN A 166 14.64 -0.82 -17.36
CA ASN A 166 16.09 -0.88 -17.13
C ASN A 166 16.57 0.01 -15.98
N TYR A 167 15.84 1.07 -15.64
CA TYR A 167 16.04 1.82 -14.40
C TYR A 167 15.68 1.01 -13.14
N TRP A 168 14.60 0.22 -13.21
CA TRP A 168 14.11 -0.56 -12.08
C TRP A 168 14.88 -1.88 -11.84
N LYS A 169 15.27 -2.58 -12.91
CA LYS A 169 15.91 -3.91 -12.83
C LYS A 169 17.12 -4.01 -11.89
N PRO A 170 18.03 -3.03 -11.82
CA PRO A 170 19.18 -3.09 -10.93
C PRO A 170 18.90 -2.74 -9.48
N GLN A 171 17.67 -2.38 -9.12
CA GLN A 171 17.34 -2.01 -7.74
C GLN A 171 17.47 -3.23 -6.82
N PRO A 172 18.10 -3.08 -5.63
CA PRO A 172 18.30 -4.18 -4.70
C PRO A 172 17.02 -4.87 -4.26
N ALA A 173 15.89 -4.17 -4.32
CA ALA A 173 14.58 -4.73 -4.02
C ALA A 173 14.21 -5.94 -4.90
N PHE A 174 14.74 -6.03 -6.12
CA PHE A 174 14.40 -7.07 -7.10
C PHE A 174 15.51 -8.12 -7.28
N VAL A 175 16.32 -8.34 -6.25
CA VAL A 175 17.44 -9.28 -6.25
C VAL A 175 17.02 -10.73 -6.55
N LYS A 176 15.79 -11.11 -6.25
CA LYS A 176 15.24 -12.45 -6.58
C LYS A 176 15.00 -12.67 -8.07
N GLY A 177 15.11 -11.62 -8.86
CA GLY A 177 14.96 -11.64 -10.31
C GLY A 177 13.80 -10.81 -10.83
N TRP A 178 13.84 -10.59 -12.13
CA TRP A 178 12.83 -9.80 -12.84
C TRP A 178 11.79 -10.72 -13.46
N SER A 179 10.53 -10.36 -13.34
CA SER A 179 9.39 -11.19 -13.79
C SER A 179 8.41 -10.39 -14.65
N PRO A 180 7.51 -11.05 -15.41
CA PRO A 180 6.43 -10.37 -16.12
C PRO A 180 5.49 -9.55 -15.22
N VAL A 181 5.36 -9.91 -13.95
CA VAL A 181 4.61 -9.13 -12.96
C VAL A 181 5.24 -7.76 -12.74
N LEU A 182 6.58 -7.73 -12.65
CA LEU A 182 7.34 -6.48 -12.51
C LEU A 182 7.29 -5.64 -13.78
N ASP A 183 7.26 -6.26 -14.96
CA ASP A 183 7.02 -5.53 -16.20
C ASP A 183 5.66 -4.79 -16.17
N GLU A 184 4.59 -5.49 -15.83
CA GLU A 184 3.25 -4.89 -15.73
C GLU A 184 3.17 -3.82 -14.64
N TYR A 185 3.81 -4.05 -13.49
CA TYR A 185 3.86 -3.11 -12.38
C TYR A 185 4.52 -1.78 -12.76
N VAL A 186 5.72 -1.84 -13.36
CA VAL A 186 6.46 -0.64 -13.74
C VAL A 186 5.90 0.02 -14.99
N ASP A 187 5.46 -0.75 -15.99
CA ASP A 187 4.88 -0.23 -17.23
C ASP A 187 3.61 0.57 -16.97
N TYR A 188 2.80 0.14 -15.99
CA TYR A 188 1.59 0.84 -15.63
C TYR A 188 1.86 2.22 -15.02
N ASP A 189 2.97 2.38 -14.28
CA ASP A 189 3.38 3.67 -13.73
C ASP A 189 3.90 4.66 -14.79
N LEU A 190 4.33 4.19 -15.97
CA LEU A 190 4.85 5.09 -17.01
C LEU A 190 3.71 5.67 -17.87
N ARG A 191 3.61 7.01 -17.90
CA ARG A 191 2.67 7.77 -18.77
C ARG A 191 3.46 8.66 -19.71
N GLY A 192 3.48 8.29 -21.00
CA GLY A 192 4.38 8.94 -21.95
C GLY A 192 5.84 8.70 -21.56
N THR A 193 6.55 9.75 -21.18
CA THR A 193 7.96 9.69 -20.77
C THR A 193 8.19 9.82 -19.25
N LYS A 194 7.11 9.96 -18.44
CA LYS A 194 7.20 10.22 -17.01
C LYS A 194 6.41 9.22 -16.19
N ALA A 195 6.82 9.03 -14.94
CA ALA A 195 6.01 8.29 -13.97
C ALA A 195 4.67 8.98 -13.70
N ALA A 196 3.61 8.20 -13.56
CA ALA A 196 2.23 8.69 -13.35
C ALA A 196 2.01 9.32 -11.98
N THR A 197 2.84 8.98 -10.99
CA THR A 197 2.68 9.45 -9.61
C THR A 197 2.91 10.97 -9.52
N ASN A 198 1.99 11.67 -8.87
CA ASN A 198 2.06 13.10 -8.62
C ASN A 198 3.08 13.39 -7.49
N PRO A 199 4.16 14.16 -7.73
CA PRO A 199 5.17 14.46 -6.70
C PRO A 199 4.62 15.21 -5.49
N GLN A 200 3.67 16.14 -5.68
CA GLN A 200 3.04 16.87 -4.58
C GLN A 200 2.27 15.92 -3.66
N ALA A 201 1.53 14.96 -4.24
CA ALA A 201 0.82 13.96 -3.46
C ALA A 201 1.79 13.11 -2.64
N VAL A 202 2.94 12.70 -3.22
CA VAL A 202 3.98 11.96 -2.48
C VAL A 202 4.51 12.76 -1.31
N GLU A 203 4.83 14.04 -1.52
CA GLU A 203 5.37 14.90 -0.48
C GLU A 203 4.38 15.12 0.67
N GLU A 204 3.12 15.47 0.36
CA GLU A 204 2.10 15.75 1.37
C GLU A 204 1.74 14.48 2.17
N ASP A 205 1.50 13.35 1.49
CA ASP A 205 1.13 12.08 2.11
C ASP A 205 2.24 11.55 3.03
N SER A 206 3.50 11.69 2.62
CA SER A 206 4.62 11.11 3.38
C SER A 206 4.88 11.79 4.71
N ARG A 207 4.43 13.03 4.90
CA ARG A 207 4.52 13.71 6.20
C ARG A 207 3.73 12.99 7.29
N ASP A 208 2.57 12.45 6.95
CA ASP A 208 1.69 11.76 7.89
C ASP A 208 2.27 10.42 8.39
N LEU A 209 3.31 9.88 7.70
CA LEU A 209 3.91 8.59 8.06
C LEU A 209 4.79 8.66 9.33
N PHE A 210 5.15 9.86 9.79
CA PHE A 210 6.09 10.07 10.90
C PHE A 210 5.42 10.44 12.24
N GLY A 211 4.18 10.00 12.46
CA GLY A 211 3.51 10.16 13.74
C GLY A 211 2.41 11.21 13.77
N ASP A 212 1.69 11.32 12.66
CA ASP A 212 0.44 12.08 12.62
C ASP A 212 -0.53 11.63 13.73
N ASP A 213 -1.15 12.60 14.39
CA ASP A 213 -2.08 12.40 15.50
C ASP A 213 -3.27 11.50 15.13
N LEU A 214 -3.76 11.59 13.88
CA LEU A 214 -4.86 10.74 13.40
C LEU A 214 -4.42 9.28 13.40
N ILE A 215 -3.24 8.97 12.87
CA ILE A 215 -2.73 7.59 12.78
C ILE A 215 -2.52 7.01 14.18
N VAL A 216 -1.83 7.75 15.06
CA VAL A 216 -1.58 7.30 16.45
C VAL A 216 -2.89 7.00 17.18
N LYS A 217 -3.85 7.93 17.13
CA LYS A 217 -5.16 7.77 17.78
C LYS A 217 -5.98 6.64 17.17
N SER A 218 -5.91 6.46 15.84
CA SER A 218 -6.60 5.37 15.13
C SER A 218 -6.09 4.00 15.59
N LEU A 219 -4.77 3.81 15.65
CA LEU A 219 -4.17 2.55 16.12
C LEU A 219 -4.48 2.27 17.60
N GLN A 220 -4.44 3.29 18.46
CA GLN A 220 -4.81 3.17 19.89
C GLN A 220 -6.31 2.89 20.05
N GLY A 221 -7.13 3.38 19.13
CA GLY A 221 -8.58 3.25 19.11
C GLY A 221 -9.12 1.97 18.51
N LEU A 222 -8.28 1.08 17.97
CA LEU A 222 -8.71 -0.18 17.37
C LEU A 222 -9.56 -0.99 18.35
N LYS A 223 -10.72 -1.48 17.87
CA LYS A 223 -11.68 -2.25 18.69
C LYS A 223 -11.57 -3.75 18.52
N LYS A 224 -10.84 -4.19 17.47
CA LYS A 224 -10.60 -5.59 17.15
C LYS A 224 -9.10 -5.81 17.01
N LYS A 225 -8.69 -7.06 17.22
CA LYS A 225 -7.34 -7.48 16.87
C LYS A 225 -7.15 -7.31 15.36
N SER A 226 -6.05 -6.71 14.98
CA SER A 226 -5.67 -6.45 13.61
C SER A 226 -4.27 -6.99 13.35
N ILE A 227 -4.04 -7.57 12.19
CA ILE A 227 -2.75 -8.17 11.84
C ILE A 227 -1.81 -7.07 11.35
N PHE A 228 -0.59 -7.03 11.92
CA PHE A 228 0.52 -6.27 11.40
C PHE A 228 1.58 -7.24 10.87
N ILE A 229 1.76 -7.27 9.55
CA ILE A 229 2.71 -8.15 8.89
C ILE A 229 4.00 -7.37 8.62
N LYS A 230 5.11 -7.83 9.20
CA LYS A 230 6.44 -7.24 9.00
C LYS A 230 7.23 -8.07 8.00
N ALA A 231 7.74 -7.44 6.93
CA ALA A 231 8.72 -8.06 6.05
C ALA A 231 10.09 -8.19 6.73
N GLU A 232 10.82 -9.26 6.44
CA GLU A 232 12.15 -9.47 6.99
C GLU A 232 13.14 -8.38 6.56
N ARG A 233 13.05 -7.95 5.29
CA ARG A 233 13.96 -7.01 4.65
C ARG A 233 13.20 -5.77 4.15
N GLY A 234 13.93 -4.67 4.03
CA GLY A 234 13.34 -3.37 3.70
C GLY A 234 13.20 -3.08 2.20
N LEU A 235 12.99 -1.78 1.91
CA LEU A 235 12.76 -1.26 0.55
C LEU A 235 13.93 -1.45 -0.41
N GLN A 236 15.16 -1.45 0.09
CA GLN A 236 16.38 -1.70 -0.67
C GLN A 236 16.97 -3.08 -0.33
N ASN A 237 16.12 -4.00 0.12
CA ASN A 237 16.51 -5.34 0.54
C ASN A 237 17.49 -5.35 1.73
N GLU A 238 17.56 -4.28 2.51
CA GLU A 238 18.38 -4.16 3.72
C GLU A 238 17.85 -5.03 4.85
N GLU A 239 18.76 -5.46 5.73
CA GLU A 239 18.43 -6.25 6.92
C GLU A 239 17.62 -5.43 7.94
N GLY A 240 16.75 -6.11 8.68
CA GLY A 240 15.92 -5.49 9.71
C GLY A 240 14.60 -4.93 9.19
N GLY A 241 14.47 -4.72 7.88
CA GLY A 241 13.22 -4.25 7.28
C GLY A 241 12.90 -2.80 7.58
N LEU A 242 11.72 -2.35 7.14
CA LEU A 242 11.21 -1.00 7.40
C LEU A 242 11.01 -0.74 8.91
N TYR A 243 10.71 -1.78 9.66
CA TYR A 243 10.53 -1.75 11.11
C TYR A 243 11.50 -2.73 11.79
N PRO A 244 12.67 -2.28 12.25
CA PRO A 244 13.55 -3.13 13.07
C PRO A 244 12.83 -3.68 14.30
N MET A 245 13.08 -4.94 14.66
CA MET A 245 12.43 -5.57 15.83
C MET A 245 12.61 -4.76 17.10
N THR A 246 13.78 -4.16 17.30
CA THR A 246 14.05 -3.28 18.45
C THR A 246 13.11 -2.06 18.52
N VAL A 247 12.65 -1.56 17.36
CA VAL A 247 11.65 -0.49 17.33
C VAL A 247 10.25 -1.05 17.63
N LEU A 248 9.90 -2.19 17.02
CA LEU A 248 8.59 -2.82 17.26
C LEU A 248 8.41 -3.22 18.73
N ASP A 249 9.43 -3.75 19.38
CA ASP A 249 9.40 -4.09 20.82
C ASP A 249 9.09 -2.87 21.70
N MET A 250 9.53 -1.68 21.27
CA MET A 250 9.23 -0.44 22.00
C MET A 250 7.84 0.12 21.73
N VAL A 251 7.34 0.03 20.49
CA VAL A 251 6.11 0.73 20.09
C VAL A 251 4.85 -0.12 20.17
N LEU A 252 4.93 -1.44 19.94
CA LEU A 252 3.77 -2.34 19.97
C LEU A 252 3.02 -2.36 21.32
N PRO A 253 3.66 -2.20 22.47
CA PRO A 253 2.92 -2.08 23.73
C PRO A 253 1.92 -0.93 23.77
N SER A 254 2.12 0.12 22.95
CA SER A 254 1.18 1.25 22.80
C SER A 254 -0.02 0.92 21.89
N TYR A 255 0.03 -0.21 21.17
CA TYR A 255 -1.00 -0.65 20.22
C TYR A 255 -1.43 -2.10 20.49
N PRO A 256 -2.09 -2.38 21.63
CA PRO A 256 -2.34 -3.74 22.12
C PRO A 256 -3.28 -4.58 21.24
N MET A 257 -3.96 -3.95 20.28
CA MET A 257 -4.80 -4.65 19.30
C MET A 257 -4.02 -5.11 18.08
N LEU A 258 -2.76 -4.70 17.88
CA LEU A 258 -1.93 -5.18 16.78
C LEU A 258 -1.31 -6.55 17.14
N GLN A 259 -1.49 -7.51 16.25
CA GLN A 259 -0.85 -8.81 16.29
C GLN A 259 0.28 -8.83 15.27
N LEU A 260 1.53 -8.95 15.72
CA LEU A 260 2.69 -9.02 14.85
C LEU A 260 2.81 -10.40 14.23
N GLU A 261 2.87 -10.42 12.89
CA GLU A 261 3.24 -11.57 12.09
C GLU A 261 4.53 -11.26 11.30
N PHE A 262 5.47 -12.20 11.32
CA PHE A 262 6.76 -12.04 10.66
C PHE A 262 6.79 -12.79 9.33
N LEU A 263 7.08 -12.09 8.25
CA LEU A 263 7.18 -12.63 6.90
C LEU A 263 8.64 -12.87 6.53
N ALA A 264 9.11 -14.09 6.74
CA ALA A 264 10.47 -14.51 6.42
C ALA A 264 10.72 -14.62 4.90
N ASP A 265 11.97 -14.43 4.49
CA ASP A 265 12.46 -14.52 3.10
C ASP A 265 11.79 -13.53 2.14
N CYS A 266 11.27 -12.44 2.65
CA CYS A 266 10.61 -11.39 1.86
C CYS A 266 11.17 -10.01 2.22
N ASN A 267 11.34 -9.19 1.20
CA ASN A 267 11.51 -7.75 1.39
C ASN A 267 10.15 -7.03 1.24
N HIS A 268 10.17 -5.73 1.40
CA HIS A 268 8.99 -4.87 1.31
C HIS A 268 8.15 -5.06 0.02
N TYR A 269 8.80 -5.32 -1.11
CA TYR A 269 8.12 -5.52 -2.41
C TYR A 269 7.72 -6.98 -2.64
N ASP A 270 8.52 -7.94 -2.18
CA ASP A 270 8.28 -9.38 -2.37
C ASP A 270 6.92 -9.81 -1.79
N MET A 271 6.43 -9.11 -0.75
CA MET A 271 5.14 -9.42 -0.10
C MET A 271 3.98 -9.55 -1.11
N PHE A 272 4.01 -8.77 -2.20
CA PHE A 272 2.92 -8.73 -3.17
C PHE A 272 3.38 -8.91 -4.62
N LEU A 273 4.65 -8.63 -4.94
CA LEU A 273 5.20 -8.71 -6.31
C LEU A 273 5.94 -10.03 -6.59
N GLU A 274 6.03 -10.92 -5.58
CA GLU A 274 6.57 -12.26 -5.71
C GLU A 274 5.51 -13.30 -5.30
N ALA A 275 5.44 -14.42 -6.03
CA ALA A 275 4.34 -15.38 -5.86
C ALA A 275 4.32 -16.03 -4.47
N THR A 276 5.49 -16.41 -3.96
CA THR A 276 5.62 -17.02 -2.64
C THR A 276 5.28 -16.01 -1.53
N GLY A 277 5.69 -14.75 -1.68
CA GLY A 277 5.35 -13.68 -0.76
C GLY A 277 3.85 -13.44 -0.70
N ALA A 278 3.21 -13.27 -1.84
CA ALA A 278 1.77 -13.06 -1.95
C ALA A 278 0.95 -14.21 -1.34
N GLU A 279 1.37 -15.45 -1.59
CA GLU A 279 0.71 -16.63 -1.01
C GLU A 279 0.91 -16.71 0.51
N LYS A 280 2.12 -16.43 1.03
CA LYS A 280 2.38 -16.37 2.48
C LYS A 280 1.52 -15.31 3.16
N VAL A 281 1.40 -14.10 2.57
CA VAL A 281 0.53 -13.05 3.11
C VAL A 281 -0.93 -13.49 3.13
N ALA A 282 -1.44 -14.09 2.04
CA ALA A 282 -2.80 -14.58 1.99
C ALA A 282 -3.07 -15.71 3.01
N HIS A 283 -2.10 -16.60 3.23
CA HIS A 283 -2.18 -17.65 4.25
C HIS A 283 -2.21 -17.06 5.68
N ILE A 284 -1.36 -16.07 5.98
CA ILE A 284 -1.36 -15.39 7.30
C ILE A 284 -2.74 -14.78 7.61
N ILE A 285 -3.40 -14.19 6.61
CA ILE A 285 -4.67 -13.47 6.81
C ILE A 285 -5.87 -14.43 6.85
N TYR A 286 -5.91 -15.40 5.94
CA TYR A 286 -7.11 -16.21 5.68
C TYR A 286 -6.90 -17.73 5.85
N GLY A 287 -5.69 -18.17 6.18
CA GLY A 287 -5.37 -19.60 6.25
C GLY A 287 -5.19 -20.26 4.88
N ASP A 288 -5.28 -21.59 4.88
CA ASP A 288 -5.18 -22.40 3.66
C ASP A 288 -6.41 -22.25 2.75
N LYS A 289 -6.23 -22.64 1.48
CA LYS A 289 -7.28 -22.60 0.43
C LYS A 289 -8.37 -23.62 0.70
#